data_a79ae436007175a533774b630ec15954
#
_entry.id   a79ae436007175a533774b630ec15954
#
_cell.length_a   1.000
_cell.length_b   1.000
_cell.length_c   1.000
_cell.angle_alpha   90.00
_cell.angle_beta   90.00
_cell.angle_gamma   90.00
#
_symmetry.space_group_name_H-M   'P 1'
#
loop_
_entity.id
_entity.type
_entity.pdbx_description
1 polymer ?
#
loop_
_entity_poly.entity_id
_entity_poly.type
_entity_poly.pdbx_seq_one_letter_code
_entity_poly.pdbx_strand_id
1 'polypeptide(L)'
;MIVTFISQCEKKAIPRTRRVLDAFADRIGDNTWQTVITEDGLVAVKNLLRKTASKNTAVSCHRIATRRRTELVWIVGNRSKFNHKGIVPVNFTTKELFMDLPLETKTILANTHGQPLSQHLFAVGYLAHQIIEHLKIDNNNIAQSAFIAGILHDIGKLDPQFQQWLSKKLDKSDENIILPEDGVHIDTSIRGFKDFSFEDHPRHNEISWLLAESLLANSKNPQINQIFHGIYWHHTRPYRKDDKFFNKAEGIDKKFKNSLTEITLEKVTDQLVAVLNDIQRIGKNFKNDEFNFENLAPKWSYTYQLTKNDLPNYKIYNDLSEKISEFVSDIQPNALNNLVRMAVISADRVVSVMSAEDLNEYLIEGTLHHALDNILQDNTQLSNHIRLCIDGFKQKYPDSERNIIQTKAALELANLKENAEFDESSNVAVLQGPAGCGKTKIALEWALRTDVQKIIWVCPRVQVCLGLLHDLTEADYLPNSRIEIFTGEYKKILQNGVTFDTAPETQTNEYFTGDIIITTIDQVINNIISHQKVTGMIDFMQAHVVFDEFHELIPMPAFNLFFAELIEAKKMKKHLANTLLVSATPHDYFVENILKIDSG
;
A
#
# COMPACT_ATOMS: atom_id res chain seq x y z
N MET A 1 24.20 -19.20 8.60
CA MET A 1 23.59 -18.24 9.55
C MET A 1 24.48 -18.12 10.79
N ILE A 2 24.50 -16.97 11.43
CA ILE A 2 25.20 -16.77 12.72
C ILE A 2 24.25 -17.19 13.83
N VAL A 3 24.73 -18.04 14.74
CA VAL A 3 23.94 -18.53 15.87
C VAL A 3 24.69 -18.33 17.17
N THR A 4 24.01 -17.74 18.14
CA THR A 4 24.52 -17.57 19.50
C THR A 4 23.78 -18.52 20.44
N PHE A 5 24.53 -19.37 21.14
CA PHE A 5 24.00 -20.28 22.15
C PHE A 5 24.26 -19.70 23.55
N ILE A 6 23.23 -19.67 24.38
CA ILE A 6 23.31 -19.26 25.78
C ILE A 6 22.89 -20.44 26.65
N SER A 7 23.76 -20.90 27.55
CA SER A 7 23.43 -22.00 28.46
C SER A 7 22.97 -21.45 29.82
N GLN A 8 21.77 -21.86 30.21
CA GLN A 8 21.22 -21.67 31.55
C GLN A 8 21.23 -22.96 32.37
N CYS A 9 22.05 -23.94 31.94
CA CYS A 9 22.20 -25.19 32.66
C CYS A 9 22.91 -24.99 34.02
N GLU A 10 22.58 -25.84 34.98
CA GLU A 10 23.16 -25.79 36.32
C GLU A 10 23.74 -27.15 36.72
N LYS A 11 24.66 -27.13 37.68
CA LYS A 11 25.25 -28.33 38.34
C LYS A 11 25.76 -29.37 37.31
N LYS A 12 25.27 -30.59 37.38
CA LYS A 12 25.71 -31.71 36.52
C LYS A 12 25.39 -31.58 35.04
N ALA A 13 24.48 -30.70 34.66
CA ALA A 13 24.15 -30.45 33.26
C ALA A 13 25.15 -29.50 32.55
N ILE A 14 25.85 -28.65 33.31
CA ILE A 14 26.84 -27.70 32.77
C ILE A 14 27.92 -28.38 31.95
N PRO A 15 28.68 -29.35 32.49
CA PRO A 15 29.80 -29.96 31.74
C PRO A 15 29.33 -30.73 30.50
N ARG A 16 28.12 -31.30 30.54
CA ARG A 16 27.56 -32.02 29.38
C ARG A 16 27.15 -31.07 28.26
N THR A 17 26.45 -29.96 28.59
CA THR A 17 26.06 -28.94 27.62
C THR A 17 27.29 -28.24 27.06
N ARG A 18 28.26 -27.88 27.89
CA ARG A 18 29.53 -27.27 27.47
C ARG A 18 30.26 -28.18 26.47
N ARG A 19 30.39 -29.48 26.74
CA ARG A 19 31.06 -30.43 25.83
C ARG A 19 30.41 -30.47 24.45
N VAL A 20 29.09 -30.38 24.38
CA VAL A 20 28.40 -30.32 23.09
C VAL A 20 28.64 -29.00 22.40
N LEU A 21 28.45 -27.87 23.08
CA LEU A 21 28.60 -26.56 22.49
C LEU A 21 30.06 -26.25 22.11
N ASP A 22 31.04 -26.61 22.92
CA ASP A 22 32.47 -26.48 22.62
C ASP A 22 32.92 -27.27 21.37
N ALA A 23 32.16 -28.30 20.97
CA ALA A 23 32.44 -29.08 19.76
C ALA A 23 31.91 -28.42 18.46
N PHE A 24 30.98 -27.47 18.56
CA PHE A 24 30.29 -26.89 17.40
C PHE A 24 30.37 -25.35 17.31
N ALA A 25 30.83 -24.69 18.39
CA ALA A 25 30.82 -23.26 18.46
C ALA A 25 31.97 -22.72 19.32
N ASP A 26 32.45 -21.55 19.00
CA ASP A 26 33.47 -20.83 19.77
C ASP A 26 32.85 -20.23 21.03
N ARG A 27 33.52 -20.45 22.16
CA ARG A 27 33.08 -19.88 23.42
C ARG A 27 33.49 -18.41 23.51
N ILE A 28 32.51 -17.54 23.52
CA ILE A 28 32.70 -16.08 23.62
C ILE A 28 32.45 -15.52 25.03
N GLY A 29 31.98 -16.35 25.95
CA GLY A 29 31.74 -16.05 27.35
C GLY A 29 31.54 -17.29 28.19
N ASP A 30 31.40 -17.16 29.53
CA ASP A 30 31.29 -18.31 30.45
C ASP A 30 30.19 -19.31 30.10
N ASN A 31 29.07 -18.81 29.63
CA ASN A 31 27.90 -19.60 29.25
C ASN A 31 27.37 -19.21 27.86
N THR A 32 28.21 -18.65 27.01
CA THR A 32 27.83 -18.14 25.69
C THR A 32 28.78 -18.62 24.61
N TRP A 33 28.25 -19.18 23.54
CA TRP A 33 28.98 -19.68 22.36
C TRP A 33 28.40 -19.03 21.09
N GLN A 34 29.24 -18.85 20.09
CA GLN A 34 28.83 -18.34 18.79
C GLN A 34 29.46 -19.17 17.66
N THR A 35 28.71 -19.41 16.62
CA THR A 35 29.18 -20.13 15.42
C THR A 35 28.43 -19.70 14.17
N VAL A 36 29.04 -20.01 13.02
CA VAL A 36 28.37 -19.96 11.72
C VAL A 36 28.01 -21.38 11.33
N ILE A 37 26.72 -21.67 11.20
CA ILE A 37 26.23 -23.04 10.99
C ILE A 37 25.13 -23.09 9.93
N THR A 38 25.00 -24.21 9.24
CA THR A 38 23.88 -24.51 8.36
C THR A 38 22.64 -24.91 9.15
N GLU A 39 21.47 -24.89 8.51
CA GLU A 39 20.22 -25.29 9.14
C GLU A 39 20.25 -26.77 9.61
N ASP A 40 20.77 -27.65 8.78
CA ASP A 40 20.95 -29.09 9.12
C ASP A 40 21.90 -29.28 10.30
N GLY A 41 23.01 -28.53 10.33
CA GLY A 41 23.96 -28.53 11.44
C GLY A 41 23.30 -28.07 12.74
N LEU A 42 22.43 -27.07 12.67
CA LEU A 42 21.70 -26.58 13.82
C LEU A 42 20.72 -27.62 14.38
N VAL A 43 20.01 -28.34 13.50
CA VAL A 43 19.15 -29.47 13.89
C VAL A 43 19.97 -30.61 14.55
N ALA A 44 21.15 -30.89 14.03
CA ALA A 44 22.06 -31.87 14.62
C ALA A 44 22.50 -31.48 16.05
N VAL A 45 22.91 -30.21 16.25
CA VAL A 45 23.27 -29.68 17.58
C VAL A 45 22.09 -29.76 18.55
N LYS A 46 20.89 -29.41 18.12
CA LYS A 46 19.65 -29.49 18.92
C LYS A 46 19.39 -30.94 19.38
N ASN A 47 19.54 -31.89 18.48
CA ASN A 47 19.33 -33.30 18.78
C ASN A 47 20.41 -33.87 19.75
N LEU A 48 21.66 -33.42 19.58
CA LEU A 48 22.74 -33.78 20.50
C LEU A 48 22.53 -33.19 21.90
N LEU A 49 22.15 -31.94 22.00
CA LEU A 49 21.82 -31.29 23.28
C LEU A 49 20.67 -32.02 23.99
N ARG A 50 19.63 -32.42 23.27
CA ARG A 50 18.51 -33.21 23.82
C ARG A 50 18.94 -34.61 24.31
N LYS A 51 19.83 -35.27 23.58
CA LYS A 51 20.31 -36.62 23.94
C LYS A 51 21.30 -36.62 25.10
N THR A 52 22.18 -35.61 25.15
CA THR A 52 23.32 -35.61 26.11
C THR A 52 23.04 -34.87 27.40
N ALA A 53 22.15 -33.89 27.38
CA ALA A 53 21.96 -33.00 28.52
C ALA A 53 20.90 -33.44 29.55
N SER A 54 20.10 -34.42 29.31
CA SER A 54 19.06 -35.09 30.12
C SER A 54 17.66 -34.91 29.53
N LYS A 55 16.72 -35.79 29.95
CA LYS A 55 15.30 -35.72 29.53
C LYS A 55 14.62 -34.39 29.88
N ASN A 56 15.21 -33.59 30.77
CA ASN A 56 14.65 -32.32 31.25
C ASN A 56 15.29 -31.10 30.60
N THR A 57 16.13 -31.23 29.58
CA THR A 57 16.75 -30.09 28.91
C THR A 57 15.83 -29.60 27.80
N ALA A 58 15.50 -28.33 27.88
CA ALA A 58 14.78 -27.60 26.84
C ALA A 58 15.74 -26.72 26.07
N VAL A 59 15.44 -26.53 24.79
CA VAL A 59 16.16 -25.64 23.89
C VAL A 59 15.13 -24.78 23.22
N SER A 60 15.20 -23.45 23.40
CA SER A 60 14.38 -22.50 22.68
C SER A 60 15.22 -21.72 21.68
N CYS A 61 14.64 -21.36 20.56
CA CYS A 61 15.27 -20.57 19.52
C CYS A 61 14.51 -19.23 19.40
N HIS A 62 15.26 -18.16 19.45
CA HIS A 62 14.76 -16.81 19.22
C HIS A 62 15.46 -16.26 17.99
N ARG A 63 14.68 -15.84 17.01
CA ARG A 63 15.19 -15.17 15.83
C ARG A 63 15.19 -13.68 16.10
N ILE A 64 16.36 -13.07 16.11
CA ILE A 64 16.52 -11.62 16.19
C ILE A 64 16.84 -11.14 14.79
N ALA A 65 15.86 -10.54 14.12
CA ALA A 65 16.02 -9.97 12.79
C ALA A 65 16.16 -8.46 12.92
N THR A 66 17.31 -7.94 12.53
CA THR A 66 17.50 -6.50 12.29
C THR A 66 17.67 -6.27 10.80
N ARG A 67 17.49 -5.03 10.31
CA ARG A 67 17.67 -4.70 8.87
C ARG A 67 19.00 -5.15 8.28
N ARG A 68 20.04 -5.30 9.10
CA ARG A 68 21.39 -5.61 8.64
C ARG A 68 21.84 -7.03 8.96
N ARG A 69 21.16 -7.72 9.89
CA ARG A 69 21.56 -9.05 10.37
C ARG A 69 20.34 -9.85 10.83
N THR A 70 20.32 -11.11 10.49
CA THR A 70 19.47 -12.09 11.14
C THR A 70 20.37 -12.92 12.06
N GLU A 71 20.14 -12.83 13.36
CA GLU A 71 20.84 -13.62 14.37
C GLU A 71 19.87 -14.60 15.00
N LEU A 72 20.33 -15.81 15.24
CA LEU A 72 19.58 -16.81 15.96
C LEU A 72 20.19 -16.96 17.35
N VAL A 73 19.41 -16.66 18.38
CA VAL A 73 19.80 -16.87 19.78
C VAL A 73 19.12 -18.13 20.28
N TRP A 74 19.93 -19.11 20.68
CA TRP A 74 19.47 -20.36 21.22
C TRP A 74 19.74 -20.44 22.72
N ILE A 75 18.69 -20.65 23.51
CA ILE A 75 18.78 -20.77 24.94
C ILE A 75 18.61 -22.23 25.33
N VAL A 76 19.59 -22.76 26.05
CA VAL A 76 19.63 -24.15 26.52
C VAL A 76 19.53 -24.14 28.05
N GLY A 77 18.57 -24.87 28.60
CA GLY A 77 18.41 -24.90 30.06
C GLY A 77 17.50 -26.03 30.55
N ASN A 78 17.25 -26.06 31.86
CA ASN A 78 16.29 -26.99 32.41
C ASN A 78 14.88 -26.57 32.00
N ARG A 79 14.06 -27.53 31.58
CA ARG A 79 12.67 -27.29 31.11
C ARG A 79 11.81 -26.57 32.15
N SER A 80 12.08 -26.74 33.44
CA SER A 80 11.41 -26.04 34.53
C SER A 80 11.71 -24.51 34.56
N LYS A 81 12.72 -24.06 33.85
CA LYS A 81 13.11 -22.63 33.74
C LYS A 81 12.50 -21.94 32.54
N PHE A 82 11.73 -22.66 31.76
CA PHE A 82 11.00 -22.10 30.62
C PHE A 82 9.53 -21.92 31.00
N ASN A 83 8.88 -20.97 30.39
CA ASN A 83 7.44 -20.79 30.54
C ASN A 83 6.67 -22.05 30.13
N HIS A 84 5.39 -22.11 30.44
CA HIS A 84 4.52 -23.25 30.14
C HIS A 84 4.53 -23.66 28.64
N LYS A 85 4.84 -22.74 27.73
CA LYS A 85 5.02 -23.00 26.30
C LYS A 85 6.42 -23.54 25.97
N GLY A 86 7.38 -23.54 26.90
CA GLY A 86 8.77 -23.97 26.70
C GLY A 86 9.57 -23.05 25.78
N ILE A 87 9.12 -21.83 25.57
CA ILE A 87 9.68 -20.87 24.59
C ILE A 87 10.57 -19.85 25.27
N VAL A 88 10.14 -19.27 26.40
CA VAL A 88 10.87 -18.21 27.09
C VAL A 88 11.44 -18.74 28.40
N PRO A 89 12.77 -18.62 28.64
CA PRO A 89 13.33 -18.95 29.92
C PRO A 89 12.82 -17.98 30.99
N VAL A 90 12.24 -18.52 32.04
CA VAL A 90 11.85 -17.73 33.20
C VAL A 90 13.05 -17.61 34.10
N ASN A 91 13.63 -16.43 34.24
CA ASN A 91 14.66 -16.18 35.27
C ASN A 91 14.00 -16.37 36.63
N PHE A 92 14.58 -17.26 37.43
CA PHE A 92 14.17 -17.44 38.81
C PHE A 92 14.66 -16.22 39.61
N THR A 93 13.84 -15.17 39.63
CA THR A 93 13.91 -14.15 40.67
C THR A 93 12.71 -14.39 41.57
N THR A 94 12.93 -14.49 42.85
CA THR A 94 11.86 -14.43 43.88
C THR A 94 11.22 -13.04 43.97
N LYS A 95 11.70 -12.09 43.21
CA LYS A 95 11.03 -10.82 42.88
C LYS A 95 10.36 -10.99 41.53
N GLU A 96 9.05 -10.94 41.51
CA GLU A 96 8.33 -10.61 40.28
C GLU A 96 9.01 -9.37 39.70
N LEU A 97 9.64 -9.52 38.56
CA LEU A 97 9.97 -8.38 37.72
C LEU A 97 8.63 -7.86 37.24
N PHE A 98 8.02 -7.02 38.06
CA PHE A 98 7.08 -6.05 37.54
C PHE A 98 7.92 -5.14 36.64
N MET A 99 8.04 -5.47 35.35
CA MET A 99 7.90 -4.42 34.40
C MET A 99 6.55 -3.79 34.76
N ASP A 100 6.52 -2.52 35.00
CA ASP A 100 5.30 -1.72 35.03
C ASP A 100 4.65 -1.77 33.63
N LEU A 101 4.15 -2.94 33.27
CA LEU A 101 3.09 -3.09 32.31
C LEU A 101 1.84 -2.74 33.13
N PRO A 102 1.13 -1.66 32.78
CA PRO A 102 -0.17 -1.40 33.40
C PRO A 102 -0.99 -2.67 33.30
N LEU A 103 -1.72 -3.01 34.37
CA LEU A 103 -2.63 -4.14 34.53
C LEU A 103 -3.13 -4.69 33.20
N GLU A 104 -2.92 -5.98 32.99
CA GLU A 104 -3.38 -6.85 31.90
C GLU A 104 -4.55 -6.32 31.04
N THR A 105 -4.37 -5.25 30.34
CA THR A 105 -5.09 -5.03 29.11
C THR A 105 -4.41 -5.96 28.12
N LYS A 106 -5.06 -7.10 27.81
CA LYS A 106 -4.68 -7.97 26.70
C LYS A 106 -4.30 -7.05 25.53
N THR A 107 -3.04 -7.07 25.14
CA THR A 107 -2.57 -6.22 24.02
C THR A 107 -3.48 -6.49 22.84
N ILE A 108 -4.17 -5.48 22.38
CA ILE A 108 -5.06 -5.59 21.23
C ILE A 108 -4.19 -5.63 20.00
N LEU A 109 -4.32 -6.68 19.22
CA LEU A 109 -3.46 -6.94 18.08
C LEU A 109 -4.16 -6.58 16.75
N ALA A 110 -3.37 -6.07 15.82
CA ALA A 110 -3.84 -5.71 14.49
C ALA A 110 -3.89 -6.92 13.53
N ASN A 111 -2.93 -7.83 13.64
CA ASN A 111 -2.75 -8.94 12.69
C ASN A 111 -2.03 -10.14 13.32
N THR A 112 -1.83 -11.19 12.51
CA THR A 112 -1.12 -12.42 12.91
C THR A 112 0.38 -12.26 13.10
N HIS A 113 0.98 -11.14 12.69
CA HIS A 113 2.36 -10.80 13.00
C HIS A 113 2.54 -10.24 14.41
N GLY A 114 1.45 -10.16 15.19
CA GLY A 114 1.48 -9.73 16.57
C GLY A 114 1.67 -8.22 16.76
N GLN A 115 1.41 -7.42 15.73
CA GLN A 115 1.50 -5.97 15.81
C GLN A 115 0.48 -5.41 16.79
N PRO A 116 0.86 -4.54 17.77
CA PRO A 116 -0.10 -3.81 18.59
C PRO A 116 -0.97 -2.90 17.72
N LEU A 117 -2.29 -2.91 17.94
CA LEU A 117 -3.24 -2.16 17.10
C LEU A 117 -2.93 -0.67 17.06
N SER A 118 -2.55 -0.06 18.18
CA SER A 118 -2.19 1.37 18.24
C SER A 118 -0.96 1.73 17.38
N GLN A 119 0.07 0.87 17.38
CA GLN A 119 1.26 1.05 16.56
C GLN A 119 0.94 0.90 15.08
N HIS A 120 0.19 -0.14 14.73
CA HIS A 120 -0.25 -0.40 13.35
C HIS A 120 -1.05 0.79 12.80
N LEU A 121 -2.08 1.25 13.54
CA LEU A 121 -2.93 2.36 13.12
C LEU A 121 -2.15 3.66 12.95
N PHE A 122 -1.26 3.99 13.89
CA PHE A 122 -0.39 5.16 13.75
C PHE A 122 0.51 5.06 12.52
N ALA A 123 1.13 3.89 12.31
CA ALA A 123 2.03 3.68 11.18
C ALA A 123 1.31 3.80 9.83
N VAL A 124 0.12 3.21 9.71
CA VAL A 124 -0.69 3.33 8.49
C VAL A 124 -1.10 4.78 8.25
N GLY A 125 -1.53 5.50 9.30
CA GLY A 125 -1.86 6.92 9.18
C GLY A 125 -0.65 7.76 8.73
N TYR A 126 0.49 7.56 9.35
CA TYR A 126 1.72 8.27 9.00
C TYR A 126 2.15 7.99 7.54
N LEU A 127 2.20 6.73 7.13
CA LEU A 127 2.60 6.39 5.76
C LEU A 127 1.57 6.86 4.72
N ALA A 128 0.27 6.81 5.02
CA ALA A 128 -0.76 7.34 4.14
C ALA A 128 -0.60 8.86 3.93
N HIS A 129 -0.27 9.59 4.99
CA HIS A 129 0.09 11.01 4.91
C HIS A 129 1.32 11.23 4.02
N GLN A 130 2.41 10.47 4.26
CA GLN A 130 3.66 10.59 3.50
C GLN A 130 3.48 10.29 2.01
N ILE A 131 2.64 9.30 1.65
CA ILE A 131 2.30 9.01 0.25
C ILE A 131 1.67 10.23 -0.42
N ILE A 132 0.68 10.86 0.21
CA ILE A 132 0.00 12.03 -0.38
C ILE A 132 0.94 13.23 -0.48
N GLU A 133 1.77 13.50 0.53
CA GLU A 133 2.77 14.58 0.49
C GLU A 133 3.78 14.35 -0.63
N HIS A 134 4.28 13.12 -0.79
CA HIS A 134 5.21 12.77 -1.87
C HIS A 134 4.58 12.97 -3.25
N LEU A 135 3.29 12.66 -3.40
CA LEU A 135 2.56 12.86 -4.67
C LEU A 135 2.33 14.35 -4.99
N LYS A 136 2.60 15.26 -4.06
CA LYS A 136 2.48 16.71 -4.25
C LYS A 136 1.08 17.11 -4.75
N ILE A 137 0.05 16.64 -4.07
CA ILE A 137 -1.34 16.96 -4.42
C ILE A 137 -1.67 18.39 -3.97
N ASP A 138 -2.27 19.19 -4.86
CA ASP A 138 -2.69 20.56 -4.56
C ASP A 138 -4.04 20.58 -3.83
N ASN A 139 -4.04 20.06 -2.62
CA ASN A 139 -5.18 20.10 -1.72
C ASN A 139 -4.68 19.96 -0.28
N ASN A 140 -4.65 21.06 0.45
CA ASN A 140 -4.06 21.14 1.78
C ASN A 140 -4.69 20.22 2.84
N ASN A 141 -5.89 19.69 2.59
CA ASN A 141 -6.59 18.84 3.56
C ASN A 141 -6.49 17.34 3.25
N ILE A 142 -6.06 16.96 2.04
CA ILE A 142 -6.11 15.54 1.63
C ILE A 142 -5.08 14.68 2.36
N ALA A 143 -3.88 15.21 2.62
CA ALA A 143 -2.85 14.51 3.38
C ALA A 143 -3.31 14.29 4.83
N GLN A 144 -3.93 15.30 5.46
CA GLN A 144 -4.55 15.15 6.76
C GLN A 144 -5.70 14.13 6.74
N SER A 145 -6.52 14.13 5.68
CA SER A 145 -7.62 13.18 5.53
C SER A 145 -7.13 11.75 5.37
N ALA A 146 -6.05 11.54 4.61
CA ALA A 146 -5.40 10.24 4.50
C ALA A 146 -4.80 9.77 5.84
N PHE A 147 -4.17 10.69 6.60
CA PHE A 147 -3.70 10.42 7.95
C PHE A 147 -4.83 9.95 8.87
N ILE A 148 -5.94 10.72 8.94
CA ILE A 148 -7.08 10.40 9.80
C ILE A 148 -7.74 9.08 9.36
N ALA A 149 -7.93 8.88 8.07
CA ALA A 149 -8.47 7.63 7.56
C ALA A 149 -7.56 6.44 7.92
N GLY A 150 -6.24 6.59 7.81
CA GLY A 150 -5.27 5.57 8.16
C GLY A 150 -5.25 5.21 9.64
N ILE A 151 -5.32 6.19 10.54
CA ILE A 151 -5.38 5.89 11.99
C ILE A 151 -6.71 5.31 12.46
N LEU A 152 -7.76 5.37 11.63
CA LEU A 152 -9.09 4.86 11.99
C LEU A 152 -9.54 3.66 11.14
N HIS A 153 -8.82 3.27 10.08
CA HIS A 153 -9.27 2.27 9.12
C HIS A 153 -9.61 0.92 9.77
N ASP A 154 -8.84 0.52 10.75
CA ASP A 154 -8.90 -0.79 11.40
C ASP A 154 -9.27 -0.75 12.90
N ILE A 155 -9.81 0.37 13.40
CA ILE A 155 -10.27 0.43 14.81
C ILE A 155 -11.38 -0.58 15.10
N GLY A 156 -12.11 -1.06 14.10
CA GLY A 156 -13.08 -2.14 14.23
C GLY A 156 -12.47 -3.49 14.62
N LYS A 157 -11.15 -3.67 14.51
CA LYS A 157 -10.44 -4.83 15.06
C LYS A 157 -10.46 -4.89 16.60
N LEU A 158 -10.96 -3.84 17.26
CA LEU A 158 -11.34 -3.87 18.68
C LEU A 158 -12.46 -4.86 18.98
N ASP A 159 -13.18 -5.33 17.97
CA ASP A 159 -14.23 -6.31 18.13
C ASP A 159 -13.75 -7.56 18.90
N PRO A 160 -14.40 -7.93 20.02
CA PRO A 160 -13.98 -9.06 20.84
C PRO A 160 -13.97 -10.39 20.10
N GLN A 161 -14.84 -10.56 19.10
CA GLN A 161 -14.89 -11.78 18.30
C GLN A 161 -13.68 -11.87 17.38
N PHE A 162 -13.28 -10.74 16.77
CA PHE A 162 -12.07 -10.67 15.97
C PHE A 162 -10.83 -10.95 16.83
N GLN A 163 -10.70 -10.34 18.01
CA GLN A 163 -9.55 -10.56 18.90
C GLN A 163 -9.49 -12.01 19.41
N GLN A 164 -10.65 -12.63 19.67
CA GLN A 164 -10.70 -14.05 20.06
C GLN A 164 -10.23 -14.96 18.91
N TRP A 165 -10.69 -14.67 17.70
CA TRP A 165 -10.27 -15.41 16.50
C TRP A 165 -8.78 -15.27 16.28
N LEU A 166 -8.22 -14.07 16.35
CA LEU A 166 -6.81 -13.78 16.18
C LEU A 166 -5.95 -14.50 17.24
N SER A 167 -6.35 -14.46 18.50
CA SER A 167 -5.66 -15.19 19.57
C SER A 167 -5.61 -16.69 19.32
N LYS A 168 -6.72 -17.29 18.83
CA LYS A 168 -6.76 -18.71 18.47
C LYS A 168 -5.81 -19.06 17.32
N LYS A 169 -5.60 -18.13 16.36
CA LYS A 169 -4.67 -18.34 15.25
C LYS A 169 -3.21 -18.26 15.72
N LEU A 170 -2.88 -17.30 16.58
CA LEU A 170 -1.54 -17.18 17.18
C LEU A 170 -1.19 -18.38 18.08
N ASP A 171 -2.18 -18.96 18.77
CA ASP A 171 -1.97 -20.15 19.60
C ASP A 171 -1.79 -21.45 18.78
N LYS A 172 -2.30 -21.50 17.54
CA LYS A 172 -2.21 -22.65 16.63
C LYS A 172 -1.01 -22.60 15.67
N SER A 173 0.02 -21.82 15.93
CA SER A 173 1.22 -21.71 15.07
C SER A 173 2.06 -23.01 14.98
N ASP A 174 1.39 -24.18 15.02
CA ASP A 174 1.97 -25.47 14.69
C ASP A 174 1.62 -25.83 13.23
N GLU A 175 2.68 -25.87 12.40
CA GLU A 175 2.86 -26.64 11.18
C GLU A 175 1.95 -26.35 9.97
N ASN A 176 2.55 -25.73 8.95
CA ASN A 176 2.14 -25.77 7.54
C ASN A 176 0.92 -24.95 7.07
N ILE A 177 0.52 -23.90 7.75
CA ILE A 177 -0.37 -22.93 7.14
C ILE A 177 0.50 -21.83 6.51
N ILE A 178 0.58 -21.80 5.19
CA ILE A 178 1.07 -20.64 4.44
C ILE A 178 0.07 -19.53 4.74
N LEU A 179 0.42 -18.66 5.70
CA LEU A 179 -0.34 -17.42 5.93
C LEU A 179 -0.20 -16.55 4.69
N PRO A 180 -1.26 -15.89 4.22
CA PRO A 180 -1.12 -14.87 3.19
C PRO A 180 -0.04 -13.88 3.60
N GLU A 181 0.82 -13.45 2.67
CA GLU A 181 1.95 -12.55 2.92
C GLU A 181 1.58 -11.21 3.56
N ASP A 182 0.31 -10.84 3.52
CA ASP A 182 -0.25 -9.59 4.03
C ASP A 182 -0.98 -9.71 5.39
N GLY A 183 -0.68 -10.75 6.19
CA GLY A 183 -1.15 -10.86 7.59
C GLY A 183 -2.65 -10.66 7.78
N VAL A 184 -3.48 -11.49 7.14
CA VAL A 184 -4.95 -11.51 7.30
C VAL A 184 -5.72 -10.37 6.64
N HIS A 185 -5.45 -10.09 5.41
CA HIS A 185 -6.54 -9.77 4.51
C HIS A 185 -7.23 -11.09 4.16
N ILE A 186 -8.28 -11.42 4.89
CA ILE A 186 -9.07 -12.61 4.60
C ILE A 186 -9.71 -12.36 3.23
N ASP A 187 -9.03 -12.76 2.18
CA ASP A 187 -9.68 -12.97 0.91
C ASP A 187 -10.59 -14.19 1.07
N THR A 188 -11.87 -13.94 1.29
CA THR A 188 -12.89 -14.99 1.38
C THR A 188 -13.00 -15.84 0.11
N SER A 189 -12.24 -15.51 -0.94
CA SER A 189 -12.13 -16.29 -2.17
C SER A 189 -11.16 -17.46 -2.07
N ILE A 190 -10.28 -17.50 -1.05
CA ILE A 190 -9.36 -18.62 -0.83
C ILE A 190 -10.13 -19.79 -0.22
N ARG A 191 -10.35 -20.84 -1.02
CA ARG A 191 -10.96 -22.10 -0.57
C ARG A 191 -10.14 -22.70 0.58
N GLY A 192 -10.70 -22.68 1.79
CA GLY A 192 -10.09 -23.31 2.97
C GLY A 192 -10.23 -22.51 4.27
N PHE A 193 -10.54 -21.23 4.24
CA PHE A 193 -10.77 -20.41 5.43
C PHE A 193 -12.26 -20.40 5.82
N LYS A 194 -12.73 -21.50 6.43
CA LYS A 194 -14.13 -21.64 6.86
C LYS A 194 -14.41 -21.21 8.30
N ASP A 195 -13.46 -20.66 9.04
CA ASP A 195 -13.58 -20.57 10.50
C ASP A 195 -14.13 -19.24 11.03
N PHE A 196 -14.38 -18.22 10.21
CA PHE A 196 -15.07 -17.00 10.61
C PHE A 196 -16.21 -16.71 9.65
N SER A 197 -17.45 -17.00 10.07
CA SER A 197 -18.64 -16.67 9.27
C SER A 197 -19.01 -15.22 9.51
N PHE A 198 -18.89 -14.40 8.47
CA PHE A 198 -19.34 -13.00 8.48
C PHE A 198 -20.84 -12.86 8.16
N GLU A 199 -21.57 -13.95 8.01
CA GLU A 199 -22.98 -13.90 7.56
C GLU A 199 -23.88 -13.14 8.53
N ASP A 200 -23.60 -13.19 9.83
CA ASP A 200 -24.41 -12.55 10.87
C ASP A 200 -23.66 -11.47 11.67
N HIS A 201 -22.40 -11.18 11.35
CA HIS A 201 -21.58 -10.20 12.07
C HIS A 201 -21.01 -9.15 11.09
N PRO A 202 -20.98 -7.85 11.46
CA PRO A 202 -20.37 -6.82 10.61
C PRO A 202 -18.86 -7.07 10.42
N ARG A 203 -18.36 -6.69 9.27
CA ARG A 203 -16.91 -6.73 8.98
C ARG A 203 -16.20 -5.66 9.80
N HIS A 204 -14.91 -5.87 10.10
CA HIS A 204 -14.14 -4.89 10.88
C HIS A 204 -14.06 -3.49 10.22
N ASN A 205 -14.04 -3.39 8.90
CA ASN A 205 -14.11 -2.11 8.19
C ASN A 205 -15.47 -1.39 8.37
N GLU A 206 -16.56 -2.14 8.45
CA GLU A 206 -17.89 -1.60 8.74
C GLU A 206 -17.97 -1.11 10.19
N ILE A 207 -17.42 -1.88 11.13
CA ILE A 207 -17.30 -1.47 12.54
C ILE A 207 -16.36 -0.25 12.67
N SER A 208 -15.23 -0.25 11.95
CA SER A 208 -14.32 0.90 11.92
C SER A 208 -15.01 2.17 11.49
N TRP A 209 -15.83 2.09 10.44
CA TRP A 209 -16.61 3.23 9.99
C TRP A 209 -17.65 3.70 11.02
N LEU A 210 -18.41 2.80 11.66
CA LEU A 210 -19.36 3.16 12.73
C LEU A 210 -18.67 3.89 13.89
N LEU A 211 -17.53 3.36 14.36
CA LEU A 211 -16.76 3.98 15.44
C LEU A 211 -16.17 5.33 15.00
N ALA A 212 -15.64 5.42 13.77
CA ALA A 212 -15.08 6.65 13.23
C ALA A 212 -16.15 7.74 13.05
N GLU A 213 -17.36 7.38 12.64
CA GLU A 213 -18.48 8.31 12.52
C GLU A 213 -18.82 8.96 13.86
N SER A 214 -18.88 8.16 14.92
CA SER A 214 -19.10 8.66 16.29
C SER A 214 -17.94 9.56 16.77
N LEU A 215 -16.69 9.17 16.50
CA LEU A 215 -15.50 9.92 16.89
C LEU A 215 -15.39 11.29 16.19
N LEU A 216 -15.80 11.35 14.93
CA LEU A 216 -15.67 12.51 14.07
C LEU A 216 -16.97 13.31 13.91
N ALA A 217 -18.02 13.02 14.68
CA ALA A 217 -19.33 13.65 14.58
C ALA A 217 -19.28 15.20 14.63
N ASN A 218 -18.33 15.75 15.39
CA ASN A 218 -18.10 17.20 15.52
C ASN A 218 -16.93 17.71 14.69
N SER A 219 -16.38 16.90 13.81
CA SER A 219 -15.26 17.31 12.96
C SER A 219 -15.70 18.36 11.93
N LYS A 220 -14.87 19.39 11.79
CA LYS A 220 -15.04 20.43 10.75
C LYS A 220 -14.18 20.15 9.51
N ASN A 221 -13.60 18.95 9.38
CA ASN A 221 -12.80 18.61 8.22
C ASN A 221 -13.68 18.64 6.96
N PRO A 222 -13.36 19.46 5.94
CA PRO A 222 -14.18 19.57 4.73
C PRO A 222 -14.21 18.28 3.91
N GLN A 223 -13.28 17.37 4.15
CA GLN A 223 -13.14 16.08 3.46
C GLN A 223 -13.54 14.89 4.34
N ILE A 224 -14.48 15.07 5.25
CA ILE A 224 -14.97 14.03 6.15
C ILE A 224 -15.53 12.81 5.39
N ASN A 225 -16.17 13.04 4.24
CA ASN A 225 -16.70 11.95 3.40
C ASN A 225 -15.58 11.10 2.80
N GLN A 226 -14.45 11.72 2.41
CA GLN A 226 -13.27 11.02 1.90
C GLN A 226 -12.62 10.16 2.98
N ILE A 227 -12.60 10.66 4.23
CA ILE A 227 -12.13 9.89 5.38
C ILE A 227 -12.99 8.64 5.57
N PHE A 228 -14.31 8.81 5.65
CA PHE A 228 -15.24 7.68 5.81
C PHE A 228 -15.18 6.71 4.64
N HIS A 229 -15.05 7.22 3.42
CA HIS A 229 -14.88 6.40 2.23
C HIS A 229 -13.59 5.56 2.31
N GLY A 230 -12.46 6.16 2.69
CA GLY A 230 -11.19 5.46 2.89
C GLY A 230 -11.30 4.35 3.92
N ILE A 231 -11.97 4.60 5.06
CA ILE A 231 -12.19 3.63 6.13
C ILE A 231 -13.10 2.48 5.67
N TYR A 232 -14.23 2.78 5.07
CA TYR A 232 -15.23 1.77 4.71
C TYR A 232 -14.76 0.85 3.57
N TRP A 233 -14.11 1.43 2.54
CA TRP A 233 -13.79 0.74 1.30
C TRP A 233 -12.35 0.22 1.19
N HIS A 234 -11.55 0.24 2.24
CA HIS A 234 -10.14 -0.20 2.14
C HIS A 234 -9.97 -1.70 1.86
N HIS A 235 -10.95 -2.55 2.22
CA HIS A 235 -10.92 -3.99 1.96
C HIS A 235 -11.87 -4.46 0.87
N THR A 236 -12.87 -3.68 0.53
CA THR A 236 -13.94 -4.10 -0.38
C THR A 236 -13.76 -3.46 -1.74
N ARG A 237 -13.91 -4.28 -2.78
CA ARG A 237 -14.05 -3.73 -4.13
C ARG A 237 -15.38 -2.98 -4.20
N PRO A 238 -15.38 -1.69 -4.61
CA PRO A 238 -16.60 -0.90 -4.68
C PRO A 238 -17.69 -1.48 -5.59
N TYR A 239 -17.37 -2.50 -6.37
CA TYR A 239 -18.21 -3.10 -7.42
C TYR A 239 -18.74 -4.51 -7.10
N ARG A 240 -18.63 -5.00 -5.85
CA ARG A 240 -19.24 -6.29 -5.53
C ARG A 240 -20.76 -6.17 -5.52
N LYS A 241 -21.40 -6.80 -6.51
CA LYS A 241 -22.87 -6.90 -6.64
C LYS A 241 -23.56 -7.67 -5.50
N ASP A 242 -22.82 -8.37 -4.67
CA ASP A 242 -23.37 -9.38 -3.75
C ASP A 242 -23.63 -8.88 -2.34
N ASP A 243 -23.32 -7.64 -2.00
CA ASP A 243 -23.59 -7.07 -0.68
C ASP A 243 -25.05 -6.59 -0.54
N LYS A 244 -26.01 -7.47 -0.86
CA LYS A 244 -27.43 -7.22 -0.61
C LYS A 244 -27.81 -7.14 0.88
N PHE A 245 -26.91 -7.55 1.77
CA PHE A 245 -27.22 -7.70 3.19
C PHE A 245 -27.02 -6.45 4.05
N PHE A 246 -26.22 -5.48 3.61
CA PHE A 246 -25.90 -4.30 4.40
C PHE A 246 -26.14 -3.01 3.62
N ASN A 247 -27.38 -2.76 3.25
CA ASN A 247 -27.72 -1.57 2.47
C ASN A 247 -27.91 -0.29 3.31
N LYS A 248 -27.81 -0.37 4.65
CA LYS A 248 -28.03 0.79 5.53
C LYS A 248 -27.17 0.73 6.78
N ALA A 249 -26.67 1.87 7.21
CA ALA A 249 -25.92 2.05 8.45
C ALA A 249 -26.64 1.49 9.69
N GLU A 250 -27.95 1.67 9.77
CA GLU A 250 -28.81 1.12 10.83
C GLU A 250 -28.73 -0.42 10.90
N GLY A 251 -28.64 -1.09 9.78
CA GLY A 251 -28.50 -2.56 9.71
C GLY A 251 -27.16 -3.03 10.29
N ILE A 252 -26.07 -2.33 9.98
CA ILE A 252 -24.72 -2.61 10.51
C ILE A 252 -24.70 -2.34 12.02
N ASP A 253 -25.18 -1.17 12.45
CA ASP A 253 -25.25 -0.78 13.87
C ASP A 253 -26.06 -1.79 14.70
N LYS A 254 -27.25 -2.18 14.22
CA LYS A 254 -28.08 -3.17 14.88
C LYS A 254 -27.40 -4.52 15.03
N LYS A 255 -26.72 -5.01 13.98
CA LYS A 255 -26.00 -6.27 14.05
C LYS A 255 -24.80 -6.19 14.98
N PHE A 256 -24.06 -5.08 14.96
CA PHE A 256 -22.95 -4.86 15.87
C PHE A 256 -23.42 -4.86 17.33
N LYS A 257 -24.47 -4.11 17.66
CA LYS A 257 -25.04 -4.08 19.01
C LYS A 257 -25.60 -5.43 19.45
N ASN A 258 -26.28 -6.15 18.56
CA ASN A 258 -26.83 -7.47 18.89
C ASN A 258 -25.75 -8.54 19.11
N SER A 259 -24.54 -8.35 18.54
CA SER A 259 -23.41 -9.25 18.73
C SER A 259 -22.67 -9.02 20.06
N LEU A 260 -22.94 -7.93 20.74
CA LEU A 260 -22.31 -7.53 22.00
C LEU A 260 -23.32 -7.47 23.13
N THR A 261 -22.90 -7.86 24.33
CA THR A 261 -23.63 -7.52 25.56
C THR A 261 -23.34 -6.08 25.94
N GLU A 262 -24.20 -5.44 26.78
CA GLU A 262 -23.92 -4.07 27.26
C GLU A 262 -22.54 -3.94 27.91
N ILE A 263 -22.13 -4.91 28.74
CA ILE A 263 -20.83 -4.96 29.39
C ILE A 263 -19.70 -5.05 28.35
N THR A 264 -19.93 -5.74 27.25
CA THR A 264 -18.91 -5.88 26.17
C THR A 264 -18.81 -4.59 25.37
N LEU A 265 -19.90 -3.88 25.16
CA LEU A 265 -19.88 -2.58 24.48
C LEU A 265 -19.11 -1.51 25.29
N GLU A 266 -19.29 -1.47 26.62
CA GLU A 266 -18.49 -0.61 27.50
C GLU A 266 -17.00 -0.94 27.38
N LYS A 267 -16.63 -2.22 27.41
CA LYS A 267 -15.23 -2.65 27.22
C LYS A 267 -14.65 -2.23 25.87
N VAL A 268 -15.41 -2.33 24.79
CA VAL A 268 -14.98 -1.86 23.46
C VAL A 268 -14.74 -0.35 23.49
N THR A 269 -15.58 0.39 24.18
CA THR A 269 -15.43 1.83 24.38
C THR A 269 -14.16 2.19 25.15
N ASP A 270 -13.93 1.53 26.28
CA ASP A 270 -12.72 1.73 27.09
C ASP A 270 -11.45 1.38 26.31
N GLN A 271 -11.48 0.28 25.57
CA GLN A 271 -10.38 -0.13 24.71
C GLN A 271 -10.13 0.86 23.56
N LEU A 272 -11.19 1.42 22.97
CA LEU A 272 -11.06 2.45 21.95
C LEU A 272 -10.35 3.69 22.51
N VAL A 273 -10.77 4.17 23.68
CA VAL A 273 -10.13 5.31 24.36
C VAL A 273 -8.66 5.00 24.66
N ALA A 274 -8.36 3.79 25.14
CA ALA A 274 -6.98 3.37 25.41
C ALA A 274 -6.12 3.35 24.14
N VAL A 275 -6.62 2.79 23.04
CA VAL A 275 -5.91 2.77 21.75
C VAL A 275 -5.68 4.19 21.21
N LEU A 276 -6.67 5.07 21.30
CA LEU A 276 -6.53 6.46 20.86
C LEU A 276 -5.50 7.24 21.70
N ASN A 277 -5.47 7.02 23.02
CA ASN A 277 -4.47 7.59 23.90
C ASN A 277 -3.05 7.07 23.58
N ASP A 278 -2.93 5.79 23.27
CA ASP A 278 -1.66 5.20 22.82
C ASP A 278 -1.20 5.79 21.48
N ILE A 279 -2.10 5.98 20.51
CA ILE A 279 -1.79 6.65 19.24
C ILE A 279 -1.29 8.07 19.49
N GLN A 280 -1.94 8.83 20.40
CA GLN A 280 -1.48 10.16 20.77
C GLN A 280 -0.10 10.14 21.41
N ARG A 281 0.17 9.16 22.30
CA ARG A 281 1.48 9.00 22.94
C ARG A 281 2.56 8.66 21.91
N ILE A 282 2.29 7.75 20.98
CA ILE A 282 3.20 7.39 19.89
C ILE A 282 3.48 8.63 19.04
N GLY A 283 2.44 9.35 18.60
CA GLY A 283 2.57 10.51 17.73
C GLY A 283 3.37 11.67 18.37
N LYS A 284 3.21 11.93 19.67
CA LYS A 284 3.98 12.94 20.40
C LYS A 284 5.45 12.56 20.60
N ASN A 285 5.75 11.27 20.66
CA ASN A 285 7.11 10.76 20.87
C ASN A 285 7.82 10.40 19.55
N PHE A 286 7.12 10.46 18.43
CA PHE A 286 7.67 10.11 17.13
C PHE A 286 8.70 11.15 16.68
N LYS A 287 9.93 10.72 16.51
CA LYS A 287 11.08 11.58 16.22
C LYS A 287 11.21 11.83 14.72
N ASN A 288 10.37 12.71 14.19
CA ASN A 288 10.49 13.17 12.81
C ASN A 288 10.19 14.67 12.74
N ASP A 289 11.18 15.46 12.40
CA ASP A 289 11.12 16.94 12.45
C ASP A 289 10.14 17.52 11.42
N GLU A 290 9.85 16.78 10.35
CA GLU A 290 8.93 17.20 9.26
C GLU A 290 7.46 16.83 9.55
N PHE A 291 7.21 16.00 10.58
CA PHE A 291 5.88 15.50 10.90
C PHE A 291 5.34 16.07 12.20
N ASN A 292 4.28 16.86 12.11
CA ASN A 292 3.60 17.42 13.28
C ASN A 292 2.27 16.73 13.56
N PHE A 293 2.30 15.78 14.48
CA PHE A 293 1.12 15.01 14.88
C PHE A 293 -0.01 15.88 15.41
N GLU A 294 0.30 16.92 16.21
CA GLU A 294 -0.73 17.73 16.88
C GLU A 294 -1.56 18.57 15.89
N ASN A 295 -0.95 18.94 14.75
CA ASN A 295 -1.65 19.66 13.70
C ASN A 295 -2.57 18.73 12.85
N LEU A 296 -2.23 17.45 12.77
CA LEU A 296 -2.92 16.49 11.91
C LEU A 296 -4.00 15.70 12.66
N ALA A 297 -3.77 15.38 13.92
CA ALA A 297 -4.69 14.56 14.70
C ALA A 297 -5.98 15.33 15.02
N PRO A 298 -7.15 14.71 14.82
CA PRO A 298 -8.40 15.32 15.23
C PRO A 298 -8.50 15.37 16.76
N LYS A 299 -9.28 16.33 17.26
CA LYS A 299 -9.67 16.32 18.66
C LYS A 299 -10.73 15.24 18.87
N TRP A 300 -10.37 14.22 19.60
CA TRP A 300 -11.27 13.12 19.91
C TRP A 300 -12.33 13.57 20.94
N SER A 301 -13.61 13.39 20.63
CA SER A 301 -14.67 13.36 21.61
C SER A 301 -15.48 12.10 21.35
N TYR A 302 -15.56 11.22 22.33
CA TYR A 302 -16.24 9.95 22.15
C TYR A 302 -17.58 9.94 22.89
N THR A 303 -18.64 9.82 22.11
CA THR A 303 -19.95 9.37 22.58
C THR A 303 -20.47 8.50 21.47
N TYR A 304 -20.64 7.20 21.72
CA TYR A 304 -21.17 6.31 20.68
C TYR A 304 -22.59 6.74 20.31
N GLN A 305 -22.71 7.32 19.15
CA GLN A 305 -23.98 7.77 18.59
C GLN A 305 -23.94 7.63 17.08
N LEU A 306 -24.81 6.82 16.53
CA LEU A 306 -24.99 6.75 15.07
C LEU A 306 -25.63 8.06 14.60
N THR A 307 -24.93 8.82 13.75
CA THR A 307 -25.38 10.14 13.29
C THR A 307 -25.91 10.13 11.87
N LYS A 308 -25.54 9.14 11.05
CA LYS A 308 -25.92 9.03 9.64
C LYS A 308 -26.57 7.69 9.33
N ASN A 309 -27.55 7.70 8.44
CA ASN A 309 -28.22 6.49 7.97
C ASN A 309 -27.63 5.95 6.66
N ASP A 310 -26.83 6.75 5.97
CA ASP A 310 -26.31 6.40 4.65
C ASP A 310 -24.86 5.92 4.78
N LEU A 311 -24.55 4.83 4.08
CA LEU A 311 -23.18 4.34 3.92
C LEU A 311 -22.33 5.37 3.17
N PRO A 312 -20.99 5.37 3.36
CA PRO A 312 -20.10 6.22 2.56
C PRO A 312 -20.33 5.96 1.08
N ASN A 313 -20.89 6.98 0.41
CA ASN A 313 -21.31 6.84 -0.99
C ASN A 313 -20.08 6.59 -1.89
N TYR A 314 -20.08 5.44 -2.54
CA TYR A 314 -19.46 5.25 -3.82
C TYR A 314 -20.59 5.04 -4.83
N LYS A 315 -20.84 6.02 -5.67
CA LYS A 315 -21.82 5.82 -6.74
C LYS A 315 -21.23 4.84 -7.74
N ILE A 316 -21.70 3.62 -7.64
CA ILE A 316 -21.43 2.60 -8.66
C ILE A 316 -22.36 2.96 -9.81
N TYR A 317 -21.77 3.29 -10.94
CA TYR A 317 -22.51 3.47 -12.19
C TYR A 317 -22.98 2.10 -12.67
N ASN A 318 -24.12 1.65 -12.12
CA ASN A 318 -24.67 0.32 -12.39
C ASN A 318 -25.37 0.24 -13.72
N ASP A 319 -25.76 1.36 -14.29
CA ASP A 319 -26.45 1.42 -15.56
C ASP A 319 -25.58 2.08 -16.63
N LEU A 320 -25.21 1.29 -17.64
CA LEU A 320 -24.43 1.76 -18.78
C LEU A 320 -25.18 2.79 -19.64
N SER A 321 -26.47 3.03 -19.38
CA SER A 321 -27.29 4.06 -20.06
C SER A 321 -27.20 5.43 -19.41
N GLU A 322 -26.60 5.56 -18.23
CA GLU A 322 -26.49 6.83 -17.49
C GLU A 322 -25.59 7.82 -18.24
N LYS A 323 -26.04 9.05 -18.36
CA LYS A 323 -25.30 10.07 -19.07
C LYS A 323 -24.26 10.72 -18.14
N ILE A 324 -23.02 10.86 -18.61
CA ILE A 324 -21.94 11.49 -17.84
C ILE A 324 -22.34 12.88 -17.31
N SER A 325 -23.19 13.63 -18.03
CA SER A 325 -23.67 14.95 -17.62
C SER A 325 -24.43 14.95 -16.27
N GLU A 326 -24.99 13.81 -15.87
CA GLU A 326 -25.70 13.67 -14.59
C GLU A 326 -24.74 13.47 -13.40
N PHE A 327 -23.49 13.09 -13.66
CA PHE A 327 -22.48 12.74 -12.66
C PHE A 327 -21.27 13.69 -12.63
N VAL A 328 -21.28 14.77 -13.39
CA VAL A 328 -20.16 15.73 -13.45
C VAL A 328 -19.79 16.26 -12.06
N SER A 329 -20.79 16.47 -11.19
CA SER A 329 -20.58 16.94 -9.81
C SER A 329 -19.89 15.92 -8.91
N ASP A 330 -19.89 14.63 -9.28
CA ASP A 330 -19.33 13.54 -8.49
C ASP A 330 -17.88 13.22 -8.88
N ILE A 331 -17.40 13.71 -10.02
CA ILE A 331 -16.05 13.42 -10.56
C ILE A 331 -14.97 13.82 -9.55
N GLN A 332 -14.96 15.06 -9.10
CA GLN A 332 -13.95 15.55 -8.15
C GLN A 332 -14.03 14.87 -6.77
N PRO A 333 -15.21 14.74 -6.13
CA PRO A 333 -15.34 13.96 -4.90
C PRO A 333 -14.85 12.53 -5.03
N ASN A 334 -15.13 11.85 -6.14
CA ASN A 334 -14.68 10.47 -6.37
C ASN A 334 -13.17 10.38 -6.62
N ALA A 335 -12.58 11.34 -7.33
CA ALA A 335 -11.13 11.43 -7.47
C ALA A 335 -10.43 11.56 -6.11
N LEU A 336 -10.93 12.42 -5.22
CA LEU A 336 -10.45 12.58 -3.86
C LEU A 336 -10.64 11.29 -3.02
N ASN A 337 -11.80 10.64 -3.14
CA ASN A 337 -12.08 9.35 -2.52
C ASN A 337 -11.04 8.29 -2.91
N ASN A 338 -10.71 8.21 -4.20
CA ASN A 338 -9.73 7.28 -4.73
C ASN A 338 -8.32 7.55 -4.20
N LEU A 339 -7.92 8.82 -4.07
CA LEU A 339 -6.62 9.21 -3.53
C LEU A 339 -6.47 8.83 -2.05
N VAL A 340 -7.45 9.15 -1.21
CA VAL A 340 -7.42 8.79 0.23
C VAL A 340 -7.42 7.27 0.40
N ARG A 341 -8.30 6.57 -0.31
CA ARG A 341 -8.37 5.11 -0.24
C ARG A 341 -7.07 4.44 -0.69
N MET A 342 -6.48 4.90 -1.79
CA MET A 342 -5.20 4.42 -2.28
C MET A 342 -4.10 4.57 -1.23
N ALA A 343 -4.00 5.74 -0.61
CA ALA A 343 -2.99 6.02 0.40
C ALA A 343 -3.14 5.07 1.60
N VAL A 344 -4.36 4.87 2.09
CA VAL A 344 -4.65 3.95 3.20
C VAL A 344 -4.31 2.51 2.85
N ILE A 345 -4.78 2.00 1.69
CA ILE A 345 -4.53 0.60 1.28
C ILE A 345 -3.02 0.36 1.09
N SER A 346 -2.34 1.29 0.43
CA SER A 346 -0.89 1.14 0.17
C SER A 346 -0.09 1.15 1.47
N ALA A 347 -0.43 2.07 2.38
CA ALA A 347 0.21 2.16 3.69
C ALA A 347 -0.06 0.91 4.54
N ASP A 348 -1.32 0.45 4.61
CA ASP A 348 -1.70 -0.74 5.36
C ASP A 348 -0.94 -1.98 4.88
N ARG A 349 -0.85 -2.20 3.57
CA ARG A 349 -0.11 -3.34 3.02
C ARG A 349 1.39 -3.28 3.35
N VAL A 350 2.00 -2.09 3.31
CA VAL A 350 3.41 -1.91 3.71
C VAL A 350 3.61 -2.24 5.18
N VAL A 351 2.72 -1.79 6.05
CA VAL A 351 2.82 -2.05 7.49
C VAL A 351 2.49 -3.51 7.82
N SER A 352 1.49 -4.07 7.15
CA SER A 352 0.98 -5.42 7.46
C SER A 352 1.99 -6.55 7.19
N VAL A 353 2.97 -6.35 6.30
CA VAL A 353 4.05 -7.33 6.04
C VAL A 353 5.23 -7.22 7.02
N MET A 354 5.27 -6.19 7.87
CA MET A 354 6.33 -6.01 8.85
C MET A 354 6.14 -6.94 10.05
N SER A 355 7.24 -7.36 10.69
CA SER A 355 7.15 -7.95 12.02
C SER A 355 6.76 -6.89 13.06
N ALA A 356 6.24 -7.31 14.22
CA ALA A 356 5.95 -6.37 15.32
C ALA A 356 7.23 -5.68 15.82
N GLU A 357 8.37 -6.39 15.80
CA GLU A 357 9.66 -5.87 16.19
C GLU A 357 10.17 -4.79 15.22
N ASP A 358 10.12 -5.07 13.91
CA ASP A 358 10.55 -4.10 12.89
C ASP A 358 9.69 -2.83 12.95
N LEU A 359 8.36 -2.99 13.08
CA LEU A 359 7.45 -1.86 13.21
C LEU A 359 7.80 -1.00 14.44
N ASN A 360 8.05 -1.63 15.58
CA ASN A 360 8.41 -0.92 16.80
C ASN A 360 9.77 -0.21 16.68
N GLU A 361 10.77 -0.81 16.02
CA GLU A 361 12.06 -0.19 15.74
C GLU A 361 11.91 1.07 14.90
N TYR A 362 11.16 0.98 13.78
CA TYR A 362 10.86 2.13 12.93
C TYR A 362 10.18 3.29 13.68
N LEU A 363 9.25 2.95 14.58
CA LEU A 363 8.53 3.95 15.36
C LEU A 363 9.43 4.63 16.40
N ILE A 364 10.32 3.90 17.06
CA ILE A 364 11.26 4.44 18.04
C ILE A 364 12.31 5.33 17.37
N GLU A 365 12.84 4.89 16.22
CA GLU A 365 13.87 5.62 15.48
C GLU A 365 13.33 6.81 14.69
N GLY A 366 12.01 6.87 14.44
CA GLY A 366 11.40 7.91 13.60
C GLY A 366 11.66 7.74 12.10
N THR A 367 12.06 6.53 11.68
CA THR A 367 12.52 6.22 10.31
C THR A 367 11.48 5.49 9.48
N LEU A 368 10.21 5.48 9.90
CA LEU A 368 9.14 4.71 9.26
C LEU A 368 8.93 5.08 7.77
N HIS A 369 9.24 6.32 7.35
CA HIS A 369 9.16 6.75 5.95
C HIS A 369 10.04 5.91 5.02
N HIS A 370 11.16 5.35 5.50
CA HIS A 370 12.01 4.46 4.69
C HIS A 370 11.31 3.18 4.23
N ALA A 371 10.19 2.84 4.84
CA ALA A 371 9.38 1.72 4.37
C ALA A 371 8.75 1.97 2.99
N LEU A 372 8.67 3.23 2.56
CA LEU A 372 8.18 3.64 1.25
C LEU A 372 9.27 3.74 0.17
N ASP A 373 10.56 3.65 0.52
CA ASP A 373 11.67 3.86 -0.41
C ASP A 373 11.57 2.99 -1.69
N ASN A 374 11.07 1.76 -1.55
CA ASN A 374 10.89 0.86 -2.70
C ASN A 374 9.67 1.20 -3.57
N ILE A 375 8.70 1.94 -3.04
CA ILE A 375 7.46 2.30 -3.72
C ILE A 375 7.59 3.66 -4.39
N LEU A 376 8.36 4.56 -3.78
CA LEU A 376 8.50 5.95 -4.20
C LEU A 376 9.86 6.22 -4.89
N GLN A 377 10.46 5.21 -5.52
CA GLN A 377 11.77 5.35 -6.18
C GLN A 377 11.71 6.22 -7.43
N ASP A 378 12.65 7.15 -7.53
CA ASP A 378 12.93 7.92 -8.74
C ASP A 378 13.82 7.12 -9.70
N ASN A 379 13.42 7.05 -10.99
CA ASN A 379 14.21 6.42 -12.05
C ASN A 379 14.73 7.46 -13.03
N THR A 380 16.00 7.82 -12.95
CA THR A 380 16.61 8.83 -13.81
C THR A 380 17.10 8.31 -15.15
N GLN A 381 17.10 6.99 -15.38
CA GLN A 381 17.67 6.40 -16.61
C GLN A 381 16.80 6.66 -17.84
N LEU A 382 15.47 6.67 -17.68
CA LEU A 382 14.54 6.87 -18.79
C LEU A 382 14.75 8.22 -19.48
N SER A 383 14.93 9.30 -18.73
CA SER A 383 15.22 10.63 -19.30
C SER A 383 16.44 10.62 -20.21
N ASN A 384 17.50 9.89 -19.84
CA ASN A 384 18.71 9.77 -20.66
C ASN A 384 18.45 8.97 -21.94
N HIS A 385 17.70 7.87 -21.86
CA HIS A 385 17.35 7.08 -23.04
C HIS A 385 16.50 7.89 -24.03
N ILE A 386 15.51 8.63 -23.55
CA ILE A 386 14.69 9.50 -24.40
C ILE A 386 15.54 10.62 -25.02
N ARG A 387 16.45 11.24 -24.26
CA ARG A 387 17.37 12.26 -24.79
C ARG A 387 18.19 11.72 -25.96
N LEU A 388 18.80 10.55 -25.81
CA LEU A 388 19.57 9.91 -26.88
C LEU A 388 18.69 9.63 -28.10
N CYS A 389 17.46 9.16 -27.92
CA CYS A 389 16.50 8.96 -29.00
C CYS A 389 16.21 10.27 -29.77
N ILE A 390 15.86 11.34 -29.06
CA ILE A 390 15.52 12.63 -29.67
C ILE A 390 16.74 13.25 -30.38
N ASP A 391 17.92 13.18 -29.77
CA ASP A 391 19.15 13.66 -30.40
C ASP A 391 19.54 12.83 -31.64
N GLY A 392 19.30 11.52 -31.62
CA GLY A 392 19.44 10.64 -32.77
C GLY A 392 18.56 11.07 -33.95
N PHE A 393 17.30 11.39 -33.70
CA PHE A 393 16.39 11.93 -34.74
C PHE A 393 16.87 13.27 -35.30
N LYS A 394 17.39 14.18 -34.45
CA LYS A 394 17.96 15.46 -34.91
C LYS A 394 19.19 15.27 -35.75
N GLN A 395 20.09 14.34 -35.43
CA GLN A 395 21.28 14.02 -36.20
C GLN A 395 20.97 13.36 -37.53
N LYS A 396 20.02 12.42 -37.55
CA LYS A 396 19.62 11.67 -38.76
C LYS A 396 18.87 12.54 -39.77
N TYR A 397 18.14 13.56 -39.29
CA TYR A 397 17.30 14.45 -40.11
C TYR A 397 17.46 15.92 -39.69
N PRO A 398 18.66 16.54 -39.86
CA PRO A 398 18.96 17.86 -39.29
C PRO A 398 18.09 18.99 -39.85
N ASP A 399 17.72 18.92 -41.15
CA ASP A 399 16.97 19.96 -41.87
C ASP A 399 15.47 19.61 -42.03
N SER A 400 14.95 18.67 -41.27
CA SER A 400 13.57 18.25 -41.40
C SER A 400 12.61 19.28 -40.80
N GLU A 401 11.79 19.92 -41.61
CA GLU A 401 10.69 20.80 -41.16
C GLU A 401 9.77 20.05 -40.18
N ARG A 402 9.55 18.76 -40.45
CA ARG A 402 8.74 17.89 -39.56
C ARG A 402 9.35 17.81 -38.16
N ASN A 403 10.66 17.61 -38.03
CA ASN A 403 11.34 17.58 -36.74
C ASN A 403 11.22 18.92 -35.98
N ILE A 404 11.32 20.05 -36.70
CA ILE A 404 11.18 21.39 -36.12
C ILE A 404 9.77 21.58 -35.58
N ILE A 405 8.74 21.23 -36.36
CA ILE A 405 7.34 21.35 -35.94
C ILE A 405 7.06 20.46 -34.73
N GLN A 406 7.54 19.21 -34.72
CA GLN A 406 7.36 18.27 -33.59
C GLN A 406 8.03 18.79 -32.32
N THR A 407 9.26 19.31 -32.42
CA THR A 407 9.96 19.91 -31.29
C THR A 407 9.25 21.15 -30.76
N LYS A 408 8.71 21.99 -31.66
CA LYS A 408 7.93 23.16 -31.27
C LYS A 408 6.64 22.74 -30.52
N ALA A 409 5.90 21.78 -31.04
CA ALA A 409 4.71 21.25 -30.39
C ALA A 409 5.04 20.65 -28.99
N ALA A 410 6.11 19.89 -28.86
CA ALA A 410 6.54 19.35 -27.58
C ALA A 410 6.93 20.44 -26.56
N LEU A 411 7.54 21.54 -27.04
CA LEU A 411 7.87 22.69 -26.20
C LEU A 411 6.60 23.43 -25.73
N GLU A 412 5.66 23.67 -26.65
CA GLU A 412 4.39 24.33 -26.32
C GLU A 412 3.62 23.51 -25.29
N LEU A 413 3.52 22.17 -25.47
CA LEU A 413 2.89 21.27 -24.50
C LEU A 413 3.59 21.27 -23.12
N ALA A 414 4.90 21.47 -23.06
CA ALA A 414 5.63 21.53 -21.81
C ALA A 414 5.51 22.88 -21.10
N ASN A 415 5.34 23.98 -21.85
CA ASN A 415 5.34 25.36 -21.33
C ASN A 415 3.94 25.92 -21.05
N LEU A 416 2.91 25.09 -21.08
CA LEU A 416 1.52 25.53 -20.82
C LEU A 416 1.35 26.32 -19.51
N LYS A 417 2.26 26.16 -18.55
CA LYS A 417 2.26 26.91 -17.27
C LYS A 417 2.87 28.30 -17.35
N GLU A 418 3.83 28.55 -18.21
CA GLU A 418 4.55 29.85 -18.27
C GLU A 418 3.74 30.95 -18.96
N ASN A 419 2.75 30.57 -19.77
CA ASN A 419 1.95 31.49 -20.57
C ASN A 419 0.55 31.79 -19.99
N ALA A 420 0.17 31.16 -18.87
CA ALA A 420 -1.12 31.40 -18.27
C ALA A 420 -1.09 32.65 -17.38
N GLU A 421 -1.67 33.76 -17.85
CA GLU A 421 -2.00 34.96 -17.05
C GLU A 421 -3.07 34.65 -15.97
N PHE A 422 -3.59 33.42 -15.90
CA PHE A 422 -4.63 32.99 -14.98
C PHE A 422 -4.19 31.74 -14.18
N ASP A 423 -4.52 31.72 -12.92
CA ASP A 423 -4.13 30.83 -11.84
C ASP A 423 -4.61 29.36 -11.98
N GLU A 424 -5.18 28.98 -13.11
CA GLU A 424 -5.72 27.64 -13.41
C GLU A 424 -4.94 26.92 -14.53
N SER A 425 -3.60 26.85 -14.42
CA SER A 425 -2.82 26.06 -15.38
C SER A 425 -3.14 24.58 -15.27
N SER A 426 -3.78 24.02 -16.29
CA SER A 426 -4.09 22.60 -16.36
C SER A 426 -2.81 21.75 -16.37
N ASN A 427 -2.70 20.78 -15.46
CA ASN A 427 -1.61 19.81 -15.45
C ASN A 427 -1.79 18.71 -16.52
N VAL A 428 -2.78 18.87 -17.39
CA VAL A 428 -3.15 17.94 -18.46
C VAL A 428 -3.07 18.69 -19.79
N ALA A 429 -2.23 18.20 -20.69
CA ALA A 429 -2.06 18.74 -22.03
C ALA A 429 -2.88 17.94 -23.05
N VAL A 430 -3.31 18.59 -24.13
CA VAL A 430 -4.03 17.96 -25.25
C VAL A 430 -3.20 18.10 -26.52
N LEU A 431 -2.86 16.98 -27.17
CA LEU A 431 -2.19 16.94 -28.45
C LEU A 431 -3.17 16.49 -29.55
N GLN A 432 -3.55 17.44 -30.39
CA GLN A 432 -4.32 17.16 -31.59
C GLN A 432 -3.39 17.04 -32.81
N GLY A 433 -3.55 15.98 -33.59
CA GLY A 433 -2.78 15.83 -34.82
C GLY A 433 -3.21 14.62 -35.65
N PRO A 434 -3.10 14.70 -36.99
CA PRO A 434 -3.49 13.61 -37.87
C PRO A 434 -2.62 12.36 -37.65
N ALA A 435 -3.09 11.22 -38.16
CA ALA A 435 -2.29 10.00 -38.17
C ALA A 435 -0.95 10.23 -38.92
N GLY A 436 0.13 9.69 -38.40
CA GLY A 436 1.45 9.82 -39.02
C GLY A 436 2.18 11.14 -38.76
N CYS A 437 1.63 12.11 -38.02
CA CYS A 437 2.36 13.37 -37.71
C CYS A 437 3.54 13.18 -36.73
N GLY A 438 3.66 11.98 -36.12
CA GLY A 438 4.74 11.66 -35.16
C GLY A 438 4.38 11.94 -33.72
N LYS A 439 3.11 11.72 -33.33
CA LYS A 439 2.61 11.89 -31.97
C LYS A 439 3.49 11.20 -30.93
N THR A 440 4.01 10.00 -31.24
CA THR A 440 4.93 9.26 -30.35
C THR A 440 6.20 10.05 -30.02
N LYS A 441 6.87 10.61 -31.05
CA LYS A 441 8.07 11.44 -30.84
C LYS A 441 7.76 12.71 -30.05
N ILE A 442 6.63 13.37 -30.38
CA ILE A 442 6.19 14.58 -29.65
C ILE A 442 5.96 14.26 -28.18
N ALA A 443 5.28 13.15 -27.89
CA ALA A 443 5.00 12.72 -26.50
C ALA A 443 6.27 12.37 -25.73
N LEU A 444 7.25 11.70 -26.36
CA LEU A 444 8.55 11.42 -25.75
C LEU A 444 9.34 12.72 -25.48
N GLU A 445 9.38 13.65 -26.43
CA GLU A 445 10.09 14.92 -26.25
C GLU A 445 9.39 15.83 -25.23
N TRP A 446 8.05 15.82 -25.15
CA TRP A 446 7.28 16.48 -24.10
C TRP A 446 7.62 15.89 -22.72
N ALA A 447 7.61 14.57 -22.59
CA ALA A 447 7.93 13.89 -21.35
C ALA A 447 9.36 14.20 -20.86
N LEU A 448 10.34 14.23 -21.79
CA LEU A 448 11.71 14.64 -21.47
C LEU A 448 11.80 16.08 -20.91
N ARG A 449 11.01 17.00 -21.45
CA ARG A 449 10.99 18.41 -21.01
C ARG A 449 10.29 18.64 -19.68
N THR A 450 9.49 17.69 -19.25
CA THR A 450 8.72 17.71 -18.00
C THR A 450 9.26 16.76 -16.93
N ASP A 451 10.54 16.41 -17.00
CA ASP A 451 11.29 15.60 -16.02
C ASP A 451 10.71 14.19 -15.80
N VAL A 452 10.64 13.43 -16.89
CA VAL A 452 10.08 12.08 -16.89
C VAL A 452 10.91 11.07 -16.10
N GLN A 453 10.23 10.32 -15.24
CA GLN A 453 10.79 9.20 -14.47
C GLN A 453 10.26 7.85 -14.99
N LYS A 454 8.98 7.80 -15.34
CA LYS A 454 8.26 6.63 -15.82
C LYS A 454 7.16 7.08 -16.78
N ILE A 455 6.85 6.27 -17.78
CA ILE A 455 5.72 6.53 -18.69
C ILE A 455 4.71 5.39 -18.61
N ILE A 456 3.43 5.72 -18.44
CA ILE A 456 2.30 4.81 -18.66
C ILE A 456 1.62 5.25 -19.95
N TRP A 457 1.68 4.40 -20.98
CA TRP A 457 1.07 4.65 -22.27
C TRP A 457 -0.21 3.84 -22.41
N VAL A 458 -1.33 4.53 -22.38
CA VAL A 458 -2.67 3.91 -22.39
C VAL A 458 -3.21 3.96 -23.81
N CYS A 459 -3.36 2.78 -24.43
CA CYS A 459 -3.87 2.64 -25.77
C CYS A 459 -5.34 2.16 -25.76
N PRO A 460 -6.14 2.47 -26.80
CA PRO A 460 -7.54 2.06 -26.86
C PRO A 460 -7.70 0.55 -27.08
N ARG A 461 -6.73 -0.09 -27.75
CA ARG A 461 -6.80 -1.50 -28.18
C ARG A 461 -5.46 -2.21 -28.09
N VAL A 462 -5.51 -3.53 -27.89
CA VAL A 462 -4.29 -4.37 -27.78
C VAL A 462 -3.41 -4.29 -29.02
N GLN A 463 -3.98 -4.21 -30.23
CA GLN A 463 -3.22 -4.07 -31.48
C GLN A 463 -2.41 -2.77 -31.53
N VAL A 464 -2.94 -1.67 -30.98
CA VAL A 464 -2.22 -0.41 -30.87
C VAL A 464 -1.07 -0.55 -29.87
N CYS A 465 -1.30 -1.26 -28.76
CA CYS A 465 -0.22 -1.57 -27.80
C CYS A 465 0.93 -2.33 -28.45
N LEU A 466 0.62 -3.33 -29.26
CA LEU A 466 1.62 -4.15 -29.97
C LEU A 466 2.40 -3.34 -31.02
N GLY A 467 1.69 -2.49 -31.78
CA GLY A 467 2.34 -1.58 -32.74
C GLY A 467 3.29 -0.60 -32.04
N LEU A 468 2.84 0.04 -30.97
CA LEU A 468 3.67 0.95 -30.19
C LEU A 468 4.87 0.24 -29.53
N LEU A 469 4.68 -0.98 -29.03
CA LEU A 469 5.76 -1.79 -28.48
C LEU A 469 6.83 -2.05 -29.55
N HIS A 470 6.42 -2.43 -30.76
CA HIS A 470 7.32 -2.65 -31.88
C HIS A 470 8.11 -1.37 -32.19
N ASP A 471 7.41 -0.24 -32.35
CA ASP A 471 8.07 1.04 -32.66
C ASP A 471 9.08 1.44 -31.56
N LEU A 472 8.70 1.37 -30.29
CA LEU A 472 9.56 1.79 -29.18
C LEU A 472 10.79 0.86 -28.97
N THR A 473 10.71 -0.38 -29.40
CA THR A 473 11.84 -1.34 -29.30
C THR A 473 12.80 -1.29 -30.48
N GLU A 474 12.46 -0.55 -31.56
CA GLU A 474 13.38 -0.35 -32.68
C GLU A 474 14.64 0.41 -32.29
N ALA A 475 15.72 0.20 -33.04
CA ALA A 475 17.03 0.76 -32.76
C ALA A 475 17.06 2.31 -32.73
N ASP A 476 16.19 2.95 -33.50
CA ASP A 476 16.08 4.41 -33.58
C ASP A 476 15.29 5.02 -32.38
N TYR A 477 14.61 4.19 -31.57
CA TYR A 477 13.81 4.65 -30.43
C TYR A 477 14.47 4.33 -29.09
N LEU A 478 13.94 3.41 -28.33
CA LEU A 478 14.30 3.16 -26.93
C LEU A 478 14.68 1.69 -26.65
N PRO A 479 15.60 1.08 -27.46
CA PRO A 479 15.92 -0.34 -27.33
C PRO A 479 16.51 -0.71 -25.97
N ASN A 480 17.12 0.23 -25.26
CA ASN A 480 17.79 0.01 -23.98
C ASN A 480 16.85 0.22 -22.77
N SER A 481 15.67 0.79 -22.97
CA SER A 481 14.69 0.98 -21.90
C SER A 481 13.96 -0.33 -21.59
N ARG A 482 13.58 -0.48 -20.35
CA ARG A 482 12.74 -1.59 -19.91
C ARG A 482 11.28 -1.29 -20.26
N ILE A 483 10.79 -1.89 -21.35
CA ILE A 483 9.44 -1.66 -21.85
C ILE A 483 8.57 -2.83 -21.48
N GLU A 484 7.50 -2.57 -20.76
CA GLU A 484 6.52 -3.55 -20.31
C GLU A 484 5.23 -3.40 -21.11
N ILE A 485 4.74 -4.49 -21.71
CA ILE A 485 3.37 -4.56 -22.22
C ILE A 485 2.50 -5.33 -21.23
N PHE A 486 1.42 -4.68 -20.81
CA PHE A 486 0.48 -5.22 -19.84
C PHE A 486 -0.97 -5.06 -20.33
N THR A 487 -1.50 -6.13 -20.89
CA THR A 487 -2.89 -6.22 -21.37
C THR A 487 -3.56 -7.49 -20.84
N GLY A 488 -4.83 -7.70 -21.13
CA GLY A 488 -5.52 -8.95 -20.78
C GLY A 488 -4.87 -10.21 -21.35
N GLU A 489 -4.22 -10.09 -22.53
CA GLU A 489 -3.63 -11.21 -23.26
C GLU A 489 -2.11 -11.26 -23.17
N TYR A 490 -1.46 -10.10 -23.08
CA TYR A 490 0.01 -9.99 -23.14
C TYR A 490 0.56 -9.40 -21.87
N LYS A 491 1.53 -10.11 -21.26
CA LYS A 491 2.27 -9.67 -20.07
C LYS A 491 3.73 -10.00 -20.29
N LYS A 492 4.51 -9.05 -20.82
CA LYS A 492 5.92 -9.24 -21.19
C LYS A 492 6.72 -7.99 -20.91
N ILE A 493 7.99 -8.18 -20.58
CA ILE A 493 8.97 -7.11 -20.43
C ILE A 493 10.05 -7.33 -21.48
N LEU A 494 10.37 -6.27 -22.21
CA LEU A 494 11.43 -6.26 -23.22
C LEU A 494 12.51 -5.26 -22.81
N GLN A 495 13.77 -5.69 -22.94
CA GLN A 495 14.93 -4.84 -22.71
C GLN A 495 16.11 -5.37 -23.54
N ASN A 496 16.79 -4.50 -24.30
CA ASN A 496 17.93 -4.87 -25.15
C ASN A 496 17.66 -6.05 -26.12
N GLY A 497 16.45 -6.11 -26.67
CA GLY A 497 16.04 -7.19 -27.57
C GLY A 497 15.76 -8.54 -26.86
N VAL A 498 15.88 -8.61 -25.54
CA VAL A 498 15.56 -9.81 -24.75
C VAL A 498 14.18 -9.66 -24.17
N THR A 499 13.37 -10.71 -24.35
CA THR A 499 12.04 -10.80 -23.74
C THR A 499 12.12 -11.57 -22.43
N PHE A 500 11.62 -10.97 -21.37
CA PHE A 500 11.45 -11.62 -20.08
C PHE A 500 9.96 -11.95 -19.93
N ASP A 501 9.62 -13.23 -19.88
CA ASP A 501 8.28 -13.64 -19.52
C ASP A 501 8.11 -13.43 -18.01
N THR A 502 7.13 -12.64 -17.63
CA THR A 502 6.72 -12.57 -16.22
C THR A 502 6.10 -13.91 -15.84
N ALA A 503 6.66 -14.57 -14.83
CA ALA A 503 6.17 -15.88 -14.38
C ALA A 503 4.66 -15.82 -14.07
N PRO A 504 3.85 -16.75 -14.62
CA PRO A 504 2.38 -16.60 -14.64
C PRO A 504 1.67 -16.75 -13.30
N GLU A 505 2.30 -17.18 -12.22
CA GLU A 505 1.54 -17.72 -11.08
C GLU A 505 1.97 -17.31 -9.66
N THR A 506 3.08 -16.63 -9.45
CA THR A 506 3.59 -16.53 -8.08
C THR A 506 3.65 -15.14 -7.45
N GLN A 507 3.50 -14.03 -8.19
CA GLN A 507 3.59 -12.72 -7.52
C GLN A 507 2.80 -11.64 -8.27
N THR A 508 1.73 -11.18 -7.66
CA THR A 508 0.94 -10.01 -8.07
C THR A 508 1.71 -8.68 -7.97
N ASN A 509 2.95 -8.71 -7.49
CA ASN A 509 3.77 -7.52 -7.18
C ASN A 509 4.73 -7.09 -8.31
N GLU A 510 4.81 -7.80 -9.43
CA GLU A 510 5.83 -7.56 -10.47
C GLU A 510 5.35 -6.78 -11.70
N TYR A 511 4.11 -6.31 -11.73
CA TYR A 511 3.59 -5.52 -12.85
C TYR A 511 3.81 -4.02 -12.63
N PHE A 512 3.92 -3.26 -13.71
CA PHE A 512 4.23 -1.83 -13.72
C PHE A 512 5.66 -1.50 -13.23
N THR A 513 6.58 -2.45 -13.41
CA THR A 513 7.99 -2.28 -13.04
C THR A 513 8.86 -1.76 -14.19
N GLY A 514 8.31 -1.67 -15.40
CA GLY A 514 9.01 -1.10 -16.56
C GLY A 514 9.23 0.40 -16.45
N ASP A 515 10.21 0.91 -17.19
CA ASP A 515 10.39 2.34 -17.38
C ASP A 515 9.25 2.93 -18.20
N ILE A 516 8.78 2.15 -19.18
CA ILE A 516 7.61 2.44 -20.01
C ILE A 516 6.64 1.27 -19.91
N ILE A 517 5.40 1.56 -19.56
CA ILE A 517 4.32 0.58 -19.48
C ILE A 517 3.32 0.88 -20.57
N ILE A 518 3.13 -0.06 -21.48
CA ILE A 518 2.12 0.01 -22.54
C ILE A 518 0.94 -0.84 -22.13
N THR A 519 -0.24 -0.23 -22.02
CA THR A 519 -1.42 -0.91 -21.47
C THR A 519 -2.71 -0.43 -22.12
N THR A 520 -3.82 -1.08 -21.81
CA THR A 520 -5.16 -0.68 -22.24
C THR A 520 -5.94 -0.04 -21.10
N ILE A 521 -6.95 0.75 -21.43
CA ILE A 521 -7.73 1.49 -20.44
C ILE A 521 -8.45 0.59 -19.43
N ASP A 522 -8.93 -0.57 -19.85
CA ASP A 522 -9.55 -1.56 -18.98
C ASP A 522 -8.57 -2.07 -17.92
N GLN A 523 -7.29 -2.26 -18.27
CA GLN A 523 -6.25 -2.64 -17.32
C GLN A 523 -5.92 -1.50 -16.34
N VAL A 524 -5.86 -0.26 -16.82
CA VAL A 524 -5.67 0.92 -15.96
C VAL A 524 -6.81 1.01 -14.94
N ILE A 525 -8.07 0.94 -15.39
CA ILE A 525 -9.24 1.02 -14.51
C ILE A 525 -9.23 -0.15 -13.51
N ASN A 526 -9.01 -1.38 -13.98
CA ASN A 526 -8.99 -2.55 -13.11
C ASN A 526 -7.88 -2.49 -12.05
N ASN A 527 -6.67 -2.07 -12.42
CA ASN A 527 -5.54 -2.05 -11.49
C ASN A 527 -5.58 -0.83 -10.56
N ILE A 528 -6.01 0.33 -11.05
CA ILE A 528 -6.00 1.58 -10.29
C ILE A 528 -7.26 1.70 -9.43
N ILE A 529 -8.44 1.54 -10.00
CA ILE A 529 -9.71 1.76 -9.29
C ILE A 529 -10.08 0.57 -8.42
N SER A 530 -9.87 -0.66 -8.90
CA SER A 530 -10.16 -1.86 -8.12
C SER A 530 -9.08 -2.20 -7.10
N HIS A 531 -7.96 -1.46 -7.09
CA HIS A 531 -6.79 -1.70 -6.23
C HIS A 531 -6.33 -3.17 -6.23
N GLN A 532 -6.39 -3.83 -7.38
CA GLN A 532 -5.82 -5.18 -7.52
C GLN A 532 -4.31 -5.15 -7.31
N LYS A 533 -3.69 -4.01 -7.63
CA LYS A 533 -2.29 -3.75 -7.38
C LYS A 533 -2.14 -2.61 -6.36
N VAL A 534 -1.32 -2.82 -5.33
CA VAL A 534 -1.10 -1.87 -4.22
C VAL A 534 -0.62 -0.51 -4.70
N THR A 535 0.35 -0.51 -5.61
CA THR A 535 1.04 0.68 -6.08
C THR A 535 0.41 1.29 -7.34
N GLY A 536 -0.59 0.63 -7.94
CA GLY A 536 -1.10 1.02 -9.25
C GLY A 536 -1.53 2.49 -9.36
N MET A 537 -2.23 3.03 -8.35
CA MET A 537 -2.60 4.44 -8.33
C MET A 537 -1.42 5.35 -7.99
N ILE A 538 -0.49 4.91 -7.16
CA ILE A 538 0.75 5.66 -6.86
C ILE A 538 1.57 5.76 -8.14
N ASP A 539 1.84 4.64 -8.82
CA ASP A 539 2.53 4.61 -10.11
C ASP A 539 1.86 5.53 -11.14
N PHE A 540 0.52 5.47 -11.23
CA PHE A 540 -0.25 6.33 -12.13
C PHE A 540 -0.07 7.82 -11.81
N MET A 541 -0.12 8.19 -10.53
CA MET A 541 0.04 9.57 -10.11
C MET A 541 1.47 10.10 -10.32
N GLN A 542 2.49 9.26 -10.12
CA GLN A 542 3.89 9.64 -10.31
C GLN A 542 4.29 9.67 -11.80
N ALA A 543 3.84 8.70 -12.59
CA ALA A 543 4.23 8.54 -13.98
C ALA A 543 3.73 9.67 -14.87
N HIS A 544 4.45 9.90 -15.97
CA HIS A 544 3.89 10.58 -17.14
C HIS A 544 2.88 9.63 -17.80
N VAL A 545 1.67 10.09 -18.02
CA VAL A 545 0.60 9.27 -18.62
C VAL A 545 0.24 9.83 -19.99
N VAL A 546 0.31 8.98 -21.01
CA VAL A 546 -0.13 9.31 -22.37
C VAL A 546 -1.38 8.48 -22.67
N PHE A 547 -2.52 9.15 -22.85
CA PHE A 547 -3.74 8.51 -23.31
C PHE A 547 -3.83 8.65 -24.83
N ASP A 548 -3.51 7.58 -25.55
CA ASP A 548 -3.50 7.59 -26.99
C ASP A 548 -4.91 7.33 -27.55
N GLU A 549 -5.30 8.13 -28.53
CA GLU A 549 -6.63 8.13 -29.16
C GLU A 549 -7.77 8.13 -28.12
N PHE A 550 -7.66 9.00 -27.10
CA PHE A 550 -8.56 9.03 -25.95
C PHE A 550 -10.04 9.23 -26.34
N HIS A 551 -10.29 9.79 -27.52
CA HIS A 551 -11.66 9.96 -28.03
C HIS A 551 -12.41 8.63 -28.20
N GLU A 552 -11.72 7.50 -28.36
CA GLU A 552 -12.35 6.17 -28.38
C GLU A 552 -12.94 5.76 -27.02
N LEU A 553 -12.51 6.38 -25.92
CA LEU A 553 -12.97 6.08 -24.57
C LEU A 553 -14.27 6.82 -24.22
N ILE A 554 -14.53 7.95 -24.88
CA ILE A 554 -15.65 8.85 -24.56
C ILE A 554 -17.02 8.19 -24.81
N PRO A 555 -17.23 7.42 -25.91
CA PRO A 555 -18.51 6.75 -26.17
C PRO A 555 -18.80 5.57 -25.26
N MET A 556 -17.85 5.16 -24.41
CA MET A 556 -18.00 4.00 -23.53
C MET A 556 -18.59 4.43 -22.19
N PRO A 557 -19.88 4.17 -21.90
CA PRO A 557 -20.48 4.48 -20.61
C PRO A 557 -19.71 3.80 -19.47
N ALA A 558 -19.69 4.40 -18.31
CA ALA A 558 -18.86 4.08 -17.15
C ALA A 558 -17.34 4.30 -17.35
N PHE A 559 -16.74 3.91 -18.49
CA PHE A 559 -15.33 4.18 -18.75
C PHE A 559 -15.04 5.68 -18.86
N ASN A 560 -15.93 6.44 -19.50
CA ASN A 560 -15.77 7.90 -19.61
C ASN A 560 -15.78 8.60 -18.24
N LEU A 561 -16.57 8.12 -17.29
CA LEU A 561 -16.61 8.63 -15.93
C LEU A 561 -15.34 8.29 -15.17
N PHE A 562 -14.89 7.05 -15.19
CA PHE A 562 -13.63 6.64 -14.58
C PHE A 562 -12.43 7.36 -15.21
N PHE A 563 -12.44 7.53 -16.52
CA PHE A 563 -11.45 8.34 -17.21
C PHE A 563 -11.44 9.78 -16.69
N ALA A 564 -12.62 10.41 -16.58
CA ALA A 564 -12.73 11.75 -16.04
C ALA A 564 -12.24 11.85 -14.58
N GLU A 565 -12.53 10.86 -13.73
CA GLU A 565 -12.02 10.80 -12.34
C GLU A 565 -10.48 10.67 -12.30
N LEU A 566 -9.88 9.87 -13.19
CA LEU A 566 -8.43 9.74 -13.30
C LEU A 566 -7.77 11.05 -13.77
N ILE A 567 -8.36 11.72 -14.75
CA ILE A 567 -7.87 13.03 -15.22
C ILE A 567 -8.00 14.07 -14.11
N GLU A 568 -9.12 14.09 -13.38
CA GLU A 568 -9.31 15.01 -12.27
C GLU A 568 -8.25 14.80 -11.16
N ALA A 569 -7.92 13.55 -10.84
CA ALA A 569 -6.82 13.25 -9.91
C ALA A 569 -5.49 13.82 -10.41
N LYS A 570 -5.20 13.68 -11.71
CA LYS A 570 -3.98 14.24 -12.32
C LYS A 570 -3.93 15.75 -12.30
N LYS A 571 -5.05 16.43 -12.49
CA LYS A 571 -5.16 17.91 -12.40
C LYS A 571 -4.80 18.43 -11.01
N MET A 572 -5.00 17.63 -9.97
CA MET A 572 -4.69 18.00 -8.59
C MET A 572 -3.19 17.99 -8.27
N LYS A 573 -2.29 17.58 -9.16
CA LYS A 573 -0.84 17.63 -8.89
C LYS A 573 -0.30 19.06 -8.90
N LYS A 574 0.52 19.39 -7.88
CA LYS A 574 1.25 20.66 -7.75
C LYS A 574 2.31 20.69 -8.78
N HIS A 575 2.72 20.81 -9.66
CA HIS A 575 3.85 20.88 -10.61
C HIS A 575 3.72 20.00 -11.84
N LEU A 576 4.29 20.51 -12.89
CA LEU A 576 4.53 19.96 -14.24
C LEU A 576 3.42 19.06 -14.78
N ALA A 577 2.91 19.44 -15.95
CA ALA A 577 1.99 18.61 -16.71
C ALA A 577 2.62 17.23 -16.95
N ASN A 578 2.08 16.20 -16.31
CA ASN A 578 2.53 14.82 -16.50
C ASN A 578 1.46 13.94 -17.15
N THR A 579 0.48 14.55 -17.81
CA THR A 579 -0.60 13.84 -18.50
C THR A 579 -0.85 14.46 -19.86
N LEU A 580 -0.82 13.62 -20.88
CA LEU A 580 -1.00 14.01 -22.27
C LEU A 580 -2.17 13.23 -22.87
N LEU A 581 -3.19 13.95 -23.33
CA LEU A 581 -4.31 13.40 -24.07
C LEU A 581 -4.01 13.54 -25.57
N VAL A 582 -3.90 12.43 -26.27
CA VAL A 582 -3.54 12.40 -27.68
C VAL A 582 -4.74 11.97 -28.53
N SER A 583 -5.07 12.71 -29.58
CA SER A 583 -6.17 12.37 -30.48
C SER A 583 -5.97 12.97 -31.87
N ALA A 584 -6.48 12.28 -32.88
CA ALA A 584 -6.64 12.86 -34.20
C ALA A 584 -7.87 13.79 -34.27
N THR A 585 -8.92 13.44 -33.52
CA THR A 585 -10.21 14.15 -33.48
C THR A 585 -10.68 14.24 -32.02
N PRO A 586 -10.17 15.20 -31.24
CA PRO A 586 -10.61 15.37 -29.86
C PRO A 586 -12.10 15.75 -29.82
N HIS A 587 -12.76 15.34 -28.76
CA HIS A 587 -14.17 15.67 -28.54
C HIS A 587 -14.22 16.93 -27.67
N ASP A 588 -14.29 18.11 -28.30
CA ASP A 588 -14.16 19.43 -27.64
C ASP A 588 -15.11 19.59 -26.46
N TYR A 589 -16.39 19.22 -26.61
CA TYR A 589 -17.36 19.29 -25.50
C TYR A 589 -16.90 18.49 -24.27
N PHE A 590 -16.33 17.30 -24.48
CA PHE A 590 -15.86 16.47 -23.37
C PHE A 590 -14.63 17.08 -22.69
N VAL A 591 -13.69 17.58 -23.48
CA VAL A 591 -12.47 18.23 -22.99
C VAL A 591 -12.80 19.50 -22.20
N GLU A 592 -13.60 20.40 -22.78
CA GLU A 592 -13.87 21.71 -22.20
C GLU A 592 -14.91 21.67 -21.07
N ASN A 593 -15.99 20.90 -21.23
CA ASN A 593 -17.11 20.94 -20.29
C ASN A 593 -17.09 19.84 -19.24
N ILE A 594 -16.52 18.68 -19.54
CA ILE A 594 -16.43 17.55 -18.61
C ILE A 594 -15.08 17.56 -17.89
N LEU A 595 -13.97 17.55 -18.66
CA LEU A 595 -12.63 17.57 -18.08
C LEU A 595 -12.21 18.95 -17.61
N LYS A 596 -12.88 20.02 -18.08
CA LYS A 596 -12.55 21.41 -17.79
C LYS A 596 -11.09 21.73 -18.10
N ILE A 597 -10.64 21.33 -19.28
CA ILE A 597 -9.32 21.61 -19.82
C ILE A 597 -9.51 22.62 -20.93
N ASP A 598 -8.75 23.71 -20.89
CA ASP A 598 -8.75 24.71 -21.97
C ASP A 598 -8.14 24.09 -23.23
N SER A 599 -8.86 24.13 -24.33
CA SER A 599 -8.44 23.58 -25.62
C SER A 599 -7.69 24.61 -26.48
N GLY A 600 -7.25 25.73 -25.89
CA GLY A 600 -6.68 26.95 -26.44
C GLY A 600 -5.87 26.92 -27.72
#